data_3b125c88656742fe76d5fcbb76942569
#
_entry.id   3b125c88656742fe76d5fcbb76942569
#
_cell.length_a   1.000
_cell.length_b   1.000
_cell.length_c   1.000
_cell.angle_alpha   90.00
_cell.angle_beta   90.00
_cell.angle_gamma   90.00
#
_symmetry.space_group_name_H-M   'P 1'
#
loop_
_entity.id
_entity.type
_entity.pdbx_description
1 polymer ?
#
loop_
_entity_poly.entity_id
_entity_poly.type
_entity_poly.pdbx_seq_one_letter_code
_entity_poly.pdbx_strand_id
1 'polypeptide(L)'
;MYIYRVRRRPGSLKEHVQRSRYTWLRPFFAVEWIWDWLSYLLGNWSFLEVLEYLGTFSILLGVILYFAESGDREKQKHYQAWQVINTAQGKGGSGGRKEALQELVADHVDLVGVDVSDAFLMRVRLPQGNLARASLRAADLRAGVLDQADLEYADLSFANIRNGSLVKANLEYAVFADSDLNGCNLSEANCEDADFSRADMRNSELKDFKWKGIKDVKLANLFGVKNAPDGFIQWALQNGAVAIESEAEWQKLIEKAEGK
;
A
#
# COMPACT_ATOMS: atom_id res chain seq x y z
N MET A 1 -7.33 16.50 49.35
CA MET A 1 -6.96 17.34 50.49
C MET A 1 -5.43 17.29 50.58
N TYR A 2 -4.76 18.25 49.94
CA TYR A 2 -3.28 18.34 49.96
C TYR A 2 -2.86 18.99 51.24
N ILE A 3 -2.19 18.23 52.12
CA ILE A 3 -1.62 18.76 53.36
C ILE A 3 -0.36 19.55 52.98
N TYR A 4 -0.45 20.86 52.90
CA TYR A 4 0.72 21.74 52.77
C TYR A 4 1.63 21.56 53.97
N ARG A 5 2.70 20.75 53.84
CA ARG A 5 3.78 20.70 54.79
C ARG A 5 4.60 21.97 54.63
N VAL A 6 4.32 22.99 55.42
CA VAL A 6 5.18 24.18 55.51
C VAL A 6 6.57 23.69 55.96
N ARG A 7 7.52 23.65 55.01
CA ARG A 7 8.90 23.30 55.34
C ARG A 7 9.50 24.42 56.15
N ARG A 8 10.03 24.08 57.37
CA ARG A 8 10.71 25.07 58.23
C ARG A 8 12.01 25.49 57.55
N ARG A 9 12.33 26.80 57.68
CA ARG A 9 13.59 27.37 57.18
C ARG A 9 14.77 26.59 57.80
N PRO A 10 15.76 26.16 57.02
CA PRO A 10 16.95 25.51 57.53
C PRO A 10 17.70 26.40 58.51
N GLY A 11 18.25 25.84 59.57
CA GLY A 11 19.07 26.57 60.58
C GLY A 11 20.40 27.05 60.01
N SER A 12 21.21 27.65 60.86
CA SER A 12 22.55 28.13 60.45
C SER A 12 23.49 26.96 60.11
N LEU A 13 24.42 27.17 59.19
CA LEU A 13 25.45 26.17 58.81
C LEU A 13 26.23 25.68 60.03
N LYS A 14 26.55 26.62 61.00
CA LYS A 14 27.29 26.26 62.24
C LYS A 14 26.52 25.28 63.08
N GLU A 15 25.22 25.44 63.22
CA GLU A 15 24.37 24.55 64.01
C GLU A 15 24.25 23.18 63.35
N HIS A 16 24.17 23.15 62.02
CA HIS A 16 24.03 21.92 61.28
C HIS A 16 25.30 21.09 61.26
N VAL A 17 26.48 21.73 61.11
CA VAL A 17 27.78 21.06 61.07
C VAL A 17 28.21 20.67 62.54
N GLN A 18 27.86 21.42 63.56
CA GLN A 18 28.17 21.10 64.98
C GLN A 18 27.35 19.92 65.52
N ARG A 19 26.27 19.51 64.86
CA ARG A 19 25.47 18.34 65.20
C ARG A 19 26.25 17.03 65.07
N SER A 20 27.34 17.03 64.28
CA SER A 20 28.19 15.85 64.12
C SER A 20 29.20 15.69 65.23
N ARG A 21 29.18 14.53 65.89
CA ARG A 21 30.11 14.10 66.90
C ARG A 21 31.51 13.80 66.37
N TYR A 22 31.62 13.60 65.05
CA TYR A 22 32.85 13.22 64.31
C TYR A 22 33.29 14.34 63.35
N THR A 23 34.53 14.82 63.52
CA THR A 23 35.07 15.95 62.73
C THR A 23 35.20 15.63 61.23
N TRP A 24 35.45 14.37 60.91
CA TRP A 24 35.59 13.96 59.48
C TRP A 24 34.28 13.92 58.72
N LEU A 25 33.13 13.89 59.41
CA LEU A 25 31.79 13.93 58.75
C LEU A 25 31.29 15.37 58.50
N ARG A 26 31.95 16.38 59.01
CA ARG A 26 31.55 17.79 58.88
C ARG A 26 31.34 18.25 57.45
N PRO A 27 32.16 17.86 56.45
CA PRO A 27 31.93 18.26 55.06
C PRO A 27 30.64 17.67 54.50
N PHE A 28 30.23 16.46 54.89
CA PHE A 28 28.98 15.86 54.48
C PHE A 28 27.75 16.61 55.01
N PHE A 29 27.79 17.04 56.27
CA PHE A 29 26.71 17.86 56.85
C PHE A 29 26.65 19.26 56.24
N ALA A 30 27.74 19.80 55.76
CA ALA A 30 27.73 21.04 55.01
C ALA A 30 27.05 20.90 53.65
N VAL A 31 27.27 19.79 52.94
CA VAL A 31 26.58 19.47 51.68
C VAL A 31 25.08 19.22 51.92
N GLU A 32 24.75 18.48 52.99
CA GLU A 32 23.35 18.24 53.37
C GLU A 32 22.62 19.56 53.67
N TRP A 33 23.24 20.49 54.39
CA TRP A 33 22.71 21.82 54.64
C TRP A 33 22.45 22.63 53.34
N ILE A 34 23.32 22.50 52.34
CA ILE A 34 23.10 23.13 51.01
C ILE A 34 21.86 22.54 50.36
N TRP A 35 21.69 21.20 50.42
CA TRP A 35 20.50 20.54 49.86
C TRP A 35 19.22 20.91 50.62
N ASP A 36 19.27 21.08 51.95
CA ASP A 36 18.13 21.56 52.74
C ASP A 36 17.70 22.98 52.35
N TRP A 37 18.67 23.86 52.11
CA TRP A 37 18.41 25.23 51.64
C TRP A 37 17.85 25.24 50.20
N LEU A 38 18.43 24.45 49.32
CA LEU A 38 17.95 24.32 47.96
C LEU A 38 16.51 23.78 47.92
N SER A 39 16.27 22.74 48.72
CA SER A 39 14.93 22.15 48.87
C SER A 39 13.91 23.12 49.47
N TYR A 40 14.33 23.98 50.41
CA TYR A 40 13.47 25.01 50.99
C TYR A 40 13.14 26.11 49.98
N LEU A 41 14.13 26.61 49.24
CA LEU A 41 13.95 27.61 48.19
C LEU A 41 13.06 27.10 47.06
N LEU A 42 13.35 25.92 46.57
CA LEU A 42 12.58 25.30 45.52
C LEU A 42 11.15 24.96 45.97
N GLY A 43 10.98 24.48 47.20
CA GLY A 43 9.66 24.12 47.73
C GLY A 43 8.74 25.32 48.06
N ASN A 44 9.29 26.54 48.20
CA ASN A 44 8.55 27.78 48.41
C ASN A 44 8.47 28.69 47.18
N TRP A 45 8.96 28.20 46.05
CA TRP A 45 8.99 29.01 44.82
C TRP A 45 7.76 28.72 43.97
N SER A 46 6.75 29.56 44.05
CA SER A 46 5.51 29.45 43.28
C SER A 46 5.71 29.33 41.77
N PHE A 47 6.87 29.78 41.29
CA PHE A 47 7.23 29.63 39.87
C PHE A 47 7.39 28.14 39.48
N LEU A 48 7.86 27.27 40.37
CA LEU A 48 7.98 25.82 40.07
C LEU A 48 6.61 25.16 39.95
N GLU A 49 5.62 25.56 40.73
CA GLU A 49 4.25 25.09 40.57
C GLU A 49 3.70 25.47 39.19
N VAL A 50 3.92 26.73 38.77
CA VAL A 50 3.53 27.19 37.43
C VAL A 50 4.26 26.43 36.34
N LEU A 51 5.54 26.11 36.52
CA LEU A 51 6.36 25.37 35.57
C LEU A 51 5.90 23.91 35.43
N GLU A 52 5.45 23.27 36.51
CA GLU A 52 4.86 21.94 36.52
C GLU A 52 3.54 21.93 35.73
N TYR A 53 2.66 22.92 35.96
CA TYR A 53 1.42 23.06 35.18
C TYR A 53 1.70 23.36 33.71
N LEU A 54 2.68 24.21 33.40
CA LEU A 54 3.10 24.49 32.01
C LEU A 54 3.66 23.26 31.32
N GLY A 55 4.45 22.43 32.04
CA GLY A 55 4.97 21.17 31.53
C GLY A 55 3.84 20.19 31.17
N THR A 56 2.89 20.01 32.09
CA THR A 56 1.72 19.15 31.88
C THR A 56 0.85 19.65 30.73
N PHE A 57 0.63 20.96 30.68
CA PHE A 57 -0.13 21.59 29.60
C PHE A 57 0.57 21.47 28.23
N SER A 58 1.91 21.61 28.18
CA SER A 58 2.69 21.39 26.95
C SER A 58 2.54 19.98 26.39
N ILE A 59 2.56 18.96 27.28
CA ILE A 59 2.36 17.57 26.85
C ILE A 59 0.94 17.39 26.28
N LEU A 60 -0.07 17.91 26.99
CA LEU A 60 -1.45 17.84 26.52
C LEU A 60 -1.63 18.54 25.17
N LEU A 61 -1.08 19.75 25.03
CA LEU A 61 -1.10 20.50 23.78
C LEU A 61 -0.38 19.75 22.65
N GLY A 62 0.78 19.15 22.94
CA GLY A 62 1.52 18.31 21.99
C GLY A 62 0.71 17.11 21.49
N VAL A 63 -0.02 16.45 22.40
CA VAL A 63 -0.92 15.35 22.05
C VAL A 63 -2.08 15.84 21.17
N ILE A 64 -2.71 16.95 21.53
CA ILE A 64 -3.79 17.54 20.73
C ILE A 64 -3.31 17.91 19.33
N LEU A 65 -2.15 18.58 19.22
CA LEU A 65 -1.56 18.95 17.93
C LEU A 65 -1.19 17.72 17.10
N TYR A 66 -0.64 16.68 17.74
CA TYR A 66 -0.33 15.40 17.07
C TYR A 66 -1.56 14.79 16.40
N PHE A 67 -2.70 14.77 17.07
CA PHE A 67 -3.95 14.26 16.50
C PHE A 67 -4.57 15.24 15.48
N ALA A 68 -4.45 16.54 15.68
CA ALA A 68 -4.93 17.55 14.74
C ALA A 68 -4.20 17.47 13.39
N GLU A 69 -2.89 17.17 13.41
CA GLU A 69 -2.07 17.06 12.19
C GLU A 69 -2.14 15.67 11.54
N SER A 70 -2.83 14.69 12.15
CA SER A 70 -2.86 13.32 11.62
C SER A 70 -3.42 13.25 10.19
N GLY A 71 -4.51 13.97 9.90
CA GLY A 71 -5.11 14.03 8.58
C GLY A 71 -4.23 14.70 7.51
N ASP A 72 -3.40 15.67 7.90
CA ASP A 72 -2.50 16.32 6.95
C ASP A 72 -1.29 15.44 6.61
N ARG A 73 -0.83 14.63 7.56
CA ARG A 73 0.21 13.62 7.31
C ARG A 73 -0.25 12.55 6.33
N GLU A 74 -1.48 12.09 6.43
CA GLU A 74 -2.06 11.11 5.52
C GLU A 74 -2.18 11.66 4.09
N LYS A 75 -2.69 12.88 3.93
CA LYS A 75 -2.73 13.58 2.64
C LYS A 75 -1.33 13.77 2.03
N GLN A 76 -0.35 14.08 2.87
CA GLN A 76 1.04 14.25 2.42
C GLN A 76 1.65 12.95 1.91
N LYS A 77 1.36 11.82 2.56
CA LYS A 77 1.76 10.49 2.10
C LYS A 77 1.14 10.16 0.75
N HIS A 78 -0.18 10.33 0.59
CA HIS A 78 -0.86 10.11 -0.68
C HIS A 78 -0.30 11.01 -1.79
N TYR A 79 -0.03 12.29 -1.48
CA TYR A 79 0.60 13.19 -2.44
C TYR A 79 1.98 12.70 -2.90
N GLN A 80 2.81 12.22 -1.96
CA GLN A 80 4.12 11.63 -2.28
C GLN A 80 3.98 10.36 -3.13
N ALA A 81 3.04 9.48 -2.80
CA ALA A 81 2.75 8.28 -3.58
C ALA A 81 2.35 8.64 -5.02
N TRP A 82 1.43 9.57 -5.21
CA TRP A 82 1.04 10.07 -6.53
C TRP A 82 2.20 10.75 -7.27
N GLN A 83 3.05 11.47 -6.58
CA GLN A 83 4.24 12.06 -7.19
C GLN A 83 5.19 10.99 -7.73
N VAL A 84 5.40 9.90 -6.97
CA VAL A 84 6.22 8.76 -7.43
C VAL A 84 5.62 8.11 -8.67
N ILE A 85 4.31 7.87 -8.70
CA ILE A 85 3.62 7.27 -9.85
C ILE A 85 3.79 8.16 -11.09
N ASN A 86 3.51 9.46 -10.97
CA ASN A 86 3.51 10.39 -12.10
C ASN A 86 4.93 10.70 -12.62
N THR A 87 5.94 10.80 -11.75
CA THR A 87 7.31 11.12 -12.17
C THR A 87 8.03 9.94 -12.82
N ALA A 88 7.60 8.72 -12.54
CA ALA A 88 8.15 7.50 -13.13
C ALA A 88 7.44 7.08 -14.43
N GLN A 89 6.42 7.82 -14.86
CA GLN A 89 5.67 7.54 -16.07
C GLN A 89 6.58 7.54 -17.31
N GLY A 90 6.43 6.56 -18.18
CA GLY A 90 7.25 6.39 -19.39
C GLY A 90 8.73 6.03 -19.14
N LYS A 91 9.13 5.76 -17.89
CA LYS A 91 10.47 5.28 -17.55
C LYS A 91 10.39 3.80 -17.17
N GLY A 92 11.21 2.97 -17.77
CA GLY A 92 11.33 1.56 -17.37
C GLY A 92 11.79 1.44 -15.90
N GLY A 93 11.30 0.39 -15.21
CA GLY A 93 11.61 0.13 -13.81
C GLY A 93 10.41 0.34 -12.88
N SER A 94 10.50 -0.16 -11.63
CA SER A 94 9.43 0.06 -10.66
C SER A 94 9.46 1.50 -10.12
N GLY A 95 10.65 2.08 -9.93
CA GLY A 95 10.83 3.46 -9.44
C GLY A 95 10.07 3.78 -8.15
N GLY A 96 9.68 2.75 -7.36
CA GLY A 96 8.80 2.90 -6.19
C GLY A 96 7.30 2.89 -6.54
N ARG A 97 6.92 2.77 -7.83
CA ARG A 97 5.50 2.76 -8.25
C ARG A 97 4.71 1.63 -7.60
N LYS A 98 5.31 0.45 -7.49
CA LYS A 98 4.66 -0.72 -6.88
C LYS A 98 4.27 -0.44 -5.43
N GLU A 99 5.19 0.07 -4.63
CA GLU A 99 4.99 0.41 -3.24
C GLU A 99 3.94 1.52 -3.09
N ALA A 100 4.04 2.56 -3.91
CA ALA A 100 3.09 3.67 -3.94
C ALA A 100 1.65 3.22 -4.29
N LEU A 101 1.48 2.36 -5.30
CA LEU A 101 0.17 1.80 -5.65
C LEU A 101 -0.41 0.95 -4.51
N GLN A 102 0.42 0.11 -3.89
CA GLN A 102 0.00 -0.74 -2.78
C GLN A 102 -0.41 0.08 -1.55
N GLU A 103 0.31 1.17 -1.25
CA GLU A 103 -0.03 2.10 -0.17
C GLU A 103 -1.37 2.78 -0.43
N LEU A 104 -1.57 3.33 -1.63
CA LEU A 104 -2.83 3.98 -2.01
C LEU A 104 -4.03 3.02 -1.94
N VAL A 105 -3.88 1.78 -2.44
CA VAL A 105 -4.95 0.76 -2.36
C VAL A 105 -5.23 0.36 -0.91
N ALA A 106 -4.19 0.20 -0.07
CA ALA A 106 -4.36 -0.12 1.35
C ALA A 106 -5.12 0.97 2.12
N ASP A 107 -4.93 2.23 1.72
CA ASP A 107 -5.62 3.40 2.28
C ASP A 107 -6.96 3.68 1.56
N HIS A 108 -7.44 2.75 0.73
CA HIS A 108 -8.69 2.86 -0.04
C HIS A 108 -8.78 4.09 -0.95
N VAL A 109 -7.65 4.56 -1.46
CA VAL A 109 -7.61 5.66 -2.43
C VAL A 109 -7.92 5.13 -3.82
N ASP A 110 -8.83 5.79 -4.54
CA ASP A 110 -9.19 5.45 -5.90
C ASP A 110 -8.01 5.69 -6.85
N LEU A 111 -7.72 4.69 -7.69
CA LEU A 111 -6.71 4.73 -8.73
C LEU A 111 -7.32 4.85 -10.14
N VAL A 112 -8.53 5.39 -10.24
CA VAL A 112 -9.26 5.55 -11.50
C VAL A 112 -8.45 6.35 -12.50
N GLY A 113 -8.23 5.77 -13.68
CA GLY A 113 -7.49 6.41 -14.77
C GLY A 113 -5.98 6.54 -14.52
N VAL A 114 -5.43 5.84 -13.52
CA VAL A 114 -3.97 5.86 -13.29
C VAL A 114 -3.23 5.31 -14.51
N ASP A 115 -2.14 5.96 -14.90
CA ASP A 115 -1.27 5.48 -15.98
C ASP A 115 0.03 4.90 -15.39
N VAL A 116 0.13 3.58 -15.49
CA VAL A 116 1.30 2.79 -15.10
C VAL A 116 1.77 1.90 -16.24
N SER A 117 1.60 2.41 -17.48
CA SER A 117 2.10 1.75 -18.69
C SER A 117 3.61 1.50 -18.58
N ASP A 118 4.07 0.39 -19.16
CA ASP A 118 5.47 -0.07 -19.15
C ASP A 118 6.09 -0.23 -17.75
N ALA A 119 5.25 -0.25 -16.68
CA ALA A 119 5.75 -0.34 -15.32
C ALA A 119 6.17 -1.75 -14.93
N PHE A 120 7.28 -1.89 -14.19
CA PHE A 120 7.67 -3.15 -13.57
C PHE A 120 6.92 -3.33 -12.23
N LEU A 121 5.79 -4.02 -12.27
CA LEU A 121 4.87 -4.25 -11.14
C LEU A 121 4.83 -5.72 -10.72
N MET A 122 5.89 -6.47 -10.99
CA MET A 122 5.96 -7.89 -10.64
C MET A 122 5.64 -8.11 -9.15
N ARG A 123 4.71 -9.05 -8.89
CA ARG A 123 4.19 -9.36 -7.53
C ARG A 123 3.54 -8.16 -6.84
N VAL A 124 2.98 -7.22 -7.58
CA VAL A 124 2.16 -6.15 -6.99
C VAL A 124 0.91 -6.75 -6.32
N ARG A 125 0.43 -6.11 -5.27
CA ARG A 125 -0.78 -6.53 -4.55
C ARG A 125 -1.75 -5.36 -4.48
N LEU A 126 -2.81 -5.44 -5.27
CA LEU A 126 -3.85 -4.41 -5.40
C LEU A 126 -5.26 -5.02 -5.22
N PRO A 127 -5.49 -5.87 -4.18
CA PRO A 127 -6.79 -6.49 -4.00
C PRO A 127 -7.84 -5.42 -3.69
N GLN A 128 -9.01 -5.54 -4.31
CA GLN A 128 -10.13 -4.59 -4.17
C GLN A 128 -9.80 -3.15 -4.60
N GLY A 129 -8.66 -2.93 -5.29
CA GLY A 129 -8.29 -1.62 -5.81
C GLY A 129 -9.25 -1.14 -6.89
N ASN A 130 -9.63 0.13 -6.86
CA ASN A 130 -10.40 0.76 -7.92
C ASN A 130 -9.42 1.28 -9.00
N LEU A 131 -9.23 0.47 -10.03
CA LEU A 131 -8.36 0.71 -11.18
C LEU A 131 -9.18 0.93 -12.48
N ALA A 132 -10.44 1.33 -12.35
CA ALA A 132 -11.27 1.59 -13.50
C ALA A 132 -10.60 2.59 -14.45
N ARG A 133 -10.62 2.29 -15.76
CA ARG A 133 -9.97 3.11 -16.81
C ARG A 133 -8.46 3.29 -16.64
N ALA A 134 -7.80 2.49 -15.83
CA ALA A 134 -6.34 2.55 -15.67
C ALA A 134 -5.64 2.10 -16.96
N SER A 135 -4.50 2.71 -17.28
CA SER A 135 -3.58 2.23 -18.29
C SER A 135 -2.48 1.37 -17.67
N LEU A 136 -2.56 0.06 -17.93
CA LEU A 136 -1.60 -0.97 -17.52
C LEU A 136 -0.90 -1.56 -18.76
N ARG A 137 -0.95 -0.83 -19.88
CA ARG A 137 -0.42 -1.27 -21.17
C ARG A 137 1.05 -1.65 -21.04
N ALA A 138 1.41 -2.83 -21.55
CA ALA A 138 2.77 -3.37 -21.50
C ALA A 138 3.40 -3.45 -20.10
N ALA A 139 2.60 -3.36 -19.03
CA ALA A 139 3.10 -3.49 -17.66
C ALA A 139 3.50 -4.94 -17.34
N ASP A 140 4.57 -5.10 -16.55
CA ASP A 140 4.97 -6.40 -16.01
C ASP A 140 4.26 -6.66 -14.68
N LEU A 141 3.16 -7.39 -14.74
CA LEU A 141 2.30 -7.75 -13.61
C LEU A 141 2.47 -9.22 -13.19
N ARG A 142 3.57 -9.87 -13.56
CA ARG A 142 3.78 -11.29 -13.26
C ARG A 142 3.60 -11.60 -11.77
N ALA A 143 2.82 -12.64 -11.49
CA ALA A 143 2.45 -13.05 -10.14
C ALA A 143 1.81 -11.91 -9.30
N GLY A 144 1.22 -10.91 -9.95
CA GLY A 144 0.44 -9.85 -9.32
C GLY A 144 -0.89 -10.38 -8.76
N VAL A 145 -1.40 -9.74 -7.71
CA VAL A 145 -2.69 -10.07 -7.09
C VAL A 145 -3.61 -8.85 -7.22
N LEU A 146 -4.62 -9.00 -8.07
CA LEU A 146 -5.66 -8.00 -8.35
C LEU A 146 -7.05 -8.59 -8.05
N ASP A 147 -7.13 -9.44 -7.03
CA ASP A 147 -8.39 -10.10 -6.66
C ASP A 147 -9.44 -9.07 -6.26
N GLN A 148 -10.65 -9.21 -6.80
CA GLN A 148 -11.77 -8.30 -6.56
C GLN A 148 -11.49 -6.84 -6.97
N ALA A 149 -10.42 -6.58 -7.73
CA ALA A 149 -10.15 -5.24 -8.23
C ALA A 149 -11.20 -4.83 -9.27
N ASP A 150 -11.50 -3.55 -9.31
CA ASP A 150 -12.29 -2.95 -10.39
C ASP A 150 -11.33 -2.48 -11.49
N LEU A 151 -11.39 -3.17 -12.64
CA LEU A 151 -10.61 -2.92 -13.84
C LEU A 151 -11.53 -2.56 -15.01
N GLU A 152 -12.71 -2.05 -14.73
CA GLU A 152 -13.68 -1.63 -15.76
C GLU A 152 -13.03 -0.62 -16.73
N TYR A 153 -13.10 -0.88 -18.02
CA TYR A 153 -12.44 -0.08 -19.08
C TYR A 153 -10.91 0.02 -18.97
N ALA A 154 -10.24 -0.80 -18.18
CA ALA A 154 -8.78 -0.75 -18.08
C ALA A 154 -8.10 -1.28 -19.35
N ASP A 155 -6.99 -0.67 -19.74
CA ASP A 155 -6.14 -1.14 -20.84
C ASP A 155 -4.97 -1.97 -20.30
N LEU A 156 -5.05 -3.29 -20.48
CA LEU A 156 -4.00 -4.26 -20.15
C LEU A 156 -3.37 -4.85 -21.43
N SER A 157 -3.51 -4.16 -22.58
CA SER A 157 -2.91 -4.62 -23.83
C SER A 157 -1.41 -4.80 -23.69
N PHE A 158 -0.88 -5.91 -24.22
CA PHE A 158 0.54 -6.28 -24.12
C PHE A 158 1.07 -6.48 -22.69
N ALA A 159 0.22 -6.41 -21.66
CA ALA A 159 0.65 -6.63 -20.28
C ALA A 159 1.05 -8.09 -20.04
N ASN A 160 2.07 -8.29 -19.21
CA ASN A 160 2.47 -9.62 -18.76
C ASN A 160 1.90 -9.91 -17.38
N ILE A 161 0.82 -10.72 -17.33
CA ILE A 161 0.09 -11.08 -16.09
C ILE A 161 0.33 -12.55 -15.72
N ARG A 162 1.37 -13.14 -16.24
CA ARG A 162 1.71 -14.55 -16.07
C ARG A 162 1.68 -14.97 -14.62
N ASN A 163 0.97 -16.09 -14.31
CA ASN A 163 0.75 -16.58 -12.95
C ASN A 163 0.14 -15.55 -11.98
N GLY A 164 -0.52 -14.52 -12.48
CA GLY A 164 -1.24 -13.53 -11.67
C GLY A 164 -2.59 -14.04 -11.17
N SER A 165 -3.24 -13.26 -10.31
CA SER A 165 -4.58 -13.56 -9.80
C SER A 165 -5.51 -12.37 -10.04
N LEU A 166 -6.64 -12.64 -10.68
CA LEU A 166 -7.74 -11.73 -11.00
C LEU A 166 -9.08 -12.33 -10.51
N VAL A 167 -9.02 -13.08 -9.41
CA VAL A 167 -10.20 -13.75 -8.85
C VAL A 167 -11.27 -12.72 -8.49
N LYS A 168 -12.50 -12.92 -9.04
CA LYS A 168 -13.64 -12.01 -8.83
C LYS A 168 -13.40 -10.57 -9.28
N ALA A 169 -12.40 -10.30 -10.11
CA ALA A 169 -12.17 -8.96 -10.63
C ALA A 169 -13.33 -8.56 -11.57
N ASN A 170 -13.64 -7.27 -11.58
CA ASN A 170 -14.49 -6.67 -12.59
C ASN A 170 -13.63 -6.29 -13.80
N LEU A 171 -13.79 -7.00 -14.90
CA LEU A 171 -13.05 -6.83 -16.16
C LEU A 171 -13.98 -6.34 -17.29
N GLU A 172 -15.14 -5.76 -16.95
CA GLU A 172 -16.05 -5.24 -17.95
C GLU A 172 -15.36 -4.21 -18.86
N TYR A 173 -15.51 -4.36 -20.16
CA TYR A 173 -14.87 -3.51 -21.18
C TYR A 173 -13.34 -3.46 -21.12
N ALA A 174 -12.68 -4.28 -20.30
CA ALA A 174 -11.23 -4.28 -20.21
C ALA A 174 -10.59 -4.84 -21.49
N VAL A 175 -9.40 -4.33 -21.83
CA VAL A 175 -8.67 -4.72 -23.05
C VAL A 175 -7.44 -5.53 -22.67
N PHE A 176 -7.44 -6.82 -23.01
CA PHE A 176 -6.34 -7.76 -22.84
C PHE A 176 -5.70 -8.16 -24.17
N ALA A 177 -5.86 -7.35 -25.21
CA ALA A 177 -5.30 -7.65 -26.52
C ALA A 177 -3.78 -7.86 -26.43
N ASP A 178 -3.27 -8.95 -27.01
CA ASP A 178 -1.84 -9.31 -26.99
C ASP A 178 -1.22 -9.51 -25.61
N SER A 179 -2.00 -9.68 -24.55
CA SER A 179 -1.50 -9.88 -23.18
C SER A 179 -1.10 -11.33 -22.91
N ASP A 180 -0.16 -11.51 -21.96
CA ASP A 180 0.25 -12.84 -21.47
C ASP A 180 -0.45 -13.14 -20.13
N LEU A 181 -1.51 -13.95 -20.19
CA LEU A 181 -2.30 -14.45 -19.06
C LEU A 181 -1.96 -15.92 -18.72
N ASN A 182 -0.83 -16.44 -19.20
CA ASN A 182 -0.47 -17.85 -19.01
C ASN A 182 -0.41 -18.21 -17.52
N GLY A 183 -1.20 -19.21 -17.14
CA GLY A 183 -1.32 -19.66 -15.74
C GLY A 183 -2.04 -18.65 -14.82
N CYS A 184 -2.68 -17.62 -15.35
CA CYS A 184 -3.44 -16.65 -14.55
C CYS A 184 -4.71 -17.28 -13.96
N ASN A 185 -5.10 -16.85 -12.76
CA ASN A 185 -6.37 -17.24 -12.15
C ASN A 185 -7.43 -16.15 -12.40
N LEU A 186 -8.40 -16.48 -13.25
CA LEU A 186 -9.55 -15.65 -13.61
C LEU A 186 -10.87 -16.17 -13.01
N SER A 187 -10.79 -16.99 -11.94
CA SER A 187 -11.98 -17.58 -11.33
C SER A 187 -12.98 -16.50 -10.91
N GLU A 188 -14.24 -16.70 -11.25
CA GLU A 188 -15.36 -15.80 -10.94
C GLU A 188 -15.22 -14.36 -11.50
N ALA A 189 -14.21 -14.08 -12.33
CA ALA A 189 -14.05 -12.76 -12.96
C ALA A 189 -15.21 -12.44 -13.91
N ASN A 190 -15.62 -11.18 -13.94
CA ASN A 190 -16.65 -10.66 -14.87
C ASN A 190 -15.98 -10.06 -16.10
N CYS A 191 -16.20 -10.64 -17.27
CA CYS A 191 -15.53 -10.26 -18.51
C CYS A 191 -16.53 -9.81 -19.59
N GLU A 192 -17.66 -9.24 -19.20
CA GLU A 192 -18.62 -8.68 -20.17
C GLU A 192 -17.93 -7.60 -21.01
N ASP A 193 -18.13 -7.64 -22.31
CA ASP A 193 -17.51 -6.73 -23.29
C ASP A 193 -15.96 -6.65 -23.27
N ALA A 194 -15.27 -7.54 -22.56
CA ALA A 194 -13.81 -7.59 -22.54
C ALA A 194 -13.23 -8.10 -23.86
N ASP A 195 -12.06 -7.60 -24.22
CA ASP A 195 -11.31 -7.97 -25.43
C ASP A 195 -10.08 -8.81 -25.09
N PHE A 196 -10.12 -10.11 -25.41
CA PHE A 196 -9.00 -11.05 -25.24
C PHE A 196 -8.35 -11.42 -26.59
N SER A 197 -8.50 -10.60 -27.62
CA SER A 197 -7.89 -10.89 -28.92
C SER A 197 -6.38 -11.10 -28.81
N ARG A 198 -5.87 -12.21 -29.36
CA ARG A 198 -4.47 -12.63 -29.28
C ARG A 198 -3.87 -12.75 -27.87
N ALA A 199 -4.72 -12.88 -26.84
CA ALA A 199 -4.24 -13.10 -25.48
C ALA A 199 -3.73 -14.54 -25.29
N ASP A 200 -2.61 -14.71 -24.57
CA ASP A 200 -2.14 -16.02 -24.15
C ASP A 200 -2.83 -16.44 -22.85
N MET A 201 -3.89 -17.21 -22.95
CA MET A 201 -4.64 -17.73 -21.80
C MET A 201 -4.26 -19.18 -21.46
N ARG A 202 -3.16 -19.71 -21.98
CA ARG A 202 -2.76 -21.09 -21.73
C ARG A 202 -2.63 -21.36 -20.23
N ASN A 203 -3.06 -22.57 -19.84
CA ASN A 203 -3.00 -23.03 -18.47
C ASN A 203 -3.73 -22.17 -17.42
N SER A 204 -4.50 -21.18 -17.83
CA SER A 204 -5.27 -20.33 -16.93
C SER A 204 -6.39 -21.09 -16.22
N GLU A 205 -6.76 -20.62 -15.03
CA GLU A 205 -7.86 -21.16 -14.22
C GLU A 205 -9.12 -20.33 -14.47
N LEU A 206 -10.22 -20.94 -14.95
CA LEU A 206 -11.45 -20.27 -15.34
C LEU A 206 -12.68 -20.75 -14.58
N LYS A 207 -12.51 -21.19 -13.34
CA LYS A 207 -13.63 -21.66 -12.53
C LYS A 207 -14.68 -20.53 -12.38
N ASP A 208 -15.93 -20.84 -12.73
CA ASP A 208 -17.06 -19.88 -12.66
C ASP A 208 -16.82 -18.53 -13.39
N PHE A 209 -15.92 -18.52 -14.37
CA PHE A 209 -15.61 -17.39 -15.22
C PHE A 209 -16.86 -16.89 -15.98
N LYS A 210 -17.18 -15.62 -15.84
CA LYS A 210 -18.35 -15.02 -16.49
C LYS A 210 -17.99 -14.55 -17.90
N TRP A 211 -18.09 -15.45 -18.85
CA TRP A 211 -17.64 -15.28 -20.22
C TRP A 211 -18.71 -14.76 -21.20
N LYS A 212 -19.99 -14.80 -20.79
CA LYS A 212 -21.06 -14.36 -21.69
C LYS A 212 -20.96 -12.86 -21.92
N GLY A 213 -20.98 -12.46 -23.18
CA GLY A 213 -20.80 -11.06 -23.54
C GLY A 213 -19.35 -10.66 -23.84
N ILE A 214 -18.36 -11.57 -23.75
CA ILE A 214 -16.99 -11.25 -24.20
C ILE A 214 -17.03 -10.73 -25.63
N LYS A 215 -16.35 -9.60 -25.87
CA LYS A 215 -16.34 -8.88 -27.15
C LYS A 215 -15.52 -9.58 -28.23
N ASP A 216 -14.30 -10.00 -27.90
CA ASP A 216 -13.37 -10.65 -28.84
C ASP A 216 -12.48 -11.67 -28.14
N VAL A 217 -12.27 -12.81 -28.80
CA VAL A 217 -11.34 -13.89 -28.43
C VAL A 217 -10.52 -14.37 -29.62
N LYS A 218 -10.53 -13.62 -30.72
CA LYS A 218 -9.87 -14.03 -31.97
C LYS A 218 -8.38 -14.25 -31.73
N LEU A 219 -7.89 -15.46 -32.07
CA LEU A 219 -6.52 -15.91 -31.88
C LEU A 219 -6.08 -15.99 -30.41
N ALA A 220 -6.98 -15.82 -29.44
CA ALA A 220 -6.69 -16.11 -28.05
C ALA A 220 -6.30 -17.60 -27.90
N ASN A 221 -5.24 -17.90 -27.15
CA ASN A 221 -4.77 -19.27 -27.01
C ASN A 221 -5.27 -19.89 -25.70
N LEU A 222 -6.14 -20.89 -25.82
CA LEU A 222 -6.81 -21.56 -24.70
C LEU A 222 -6.22 -22.94 -24.37
N PHE A 223 -5.02 -23.28 -24.85
CA PHE A 223 -4.42 -24.59 -24.58
C PHE A 223 -4.20 -24.83 -23.07
N GLY A 224 -4.66 -25.95 -22.56
CA GLY A 224 -4.46 -26.32 -21.18
C GLY A 224 -5.27 -25.52 -20.16
N VAL A 225 -6.25 -24.73 -20.58
CA VAL A 225 -7.19 -24.02 -19.69
C VAL A 225 -7.90 -24.98 -18.76
N LYS A 226 -8.04 -24.60 -17.49
CA LYS A 226 -8.59 -25.44 -16.40
C LYS A 226 -9.96 -24.92 -15.96
N ASN A 227 -10.82 -25.86 -15.57
CA ASN A 227 -12.13 -25.57 -14.95
C ASN A 227 -12.99 -24.54 -15.71
N ALA A 228 -12.86 -24.51 -17.04
CA ALA A 228 -13.66 -23.61 -17.87
C ALA A 228 -15.16 -23.93 -17.74
N PRO A 229 -16.04 -22.91 -17.65
CA PRO A 229 -17.47 -23.11 -17.63
C PRO A 229 -17.99 -23.84 -18.87
N ASP A 230 -19.10 -24.55 -18.71
CA ASP A 230 -19.74 -25.29 -19.79
C ASP A 230 -20.03 -24.39 -21.00
N GLY A 231 -19.64 -24.87 -22.17
CA GLY A 231 -19.86 -24.19 -23.44
C GLY A 231 -18.85 -23.07 -23.78
N PHE A 232 -18.04 -22.60 -22.83
CA PHE A 232 -17.07 -21.54 -23.11
C PHE A 232 -16.04 -21.93 -24.17
N ILE A 233 -15.37 -23.05 -23.99
CA ILE A 233 -14.31 -23.49 -24.93
C ILE A 233 -14.88 -23.68 -26.35
N GLN A 234 -16.07 -24.31 -26.46
CA GLN A 234 -16.71 -24.51 -27.77
C GLN A 234 -17.05 -23.18 -28.40
N TRP A 235 -17.65 -22.27 -27.66
CA TRP A 235 -17.99 -20.92 -28.13
C TRP A 235 -16.73 -20.16 -28.57
N ALA A 236 -15.68 -20.15 -27.78
CA ALA A 236 -14.46 -19.42 -28.04
C ALA A 236 -13.76 -19.91 -29.33
N LEU A 237 -13.66 -21.25 -29.52
CA LEU A 237 -13.11 -21.81 -30.73
C LEU A 237 -13.94 -21.47 -31.96
N GLN A 238 -15.27 -21.40 -31.84
CA GLN A 238 -16.17 -20.97 -32.93
C GLN A 238 -16.00 -19.48 -33.26
N ASN A 239 -15.54 -18.67 -32.29
CA ASN A 239 -15.27 -17.22 -32.45
C ASN A 239 -13.80 -16.91 -32.72
N GLY A 240 -13.02 -17.89 -33.16
CA GLY A 240 -11.66 -17.69 -33.65
C GLY A 240 -10.54 -17.83 -32.64
N ALA A 241 -10.83 -18.26 -31.40
CA ALA A 241 -9.81 -18.69 -30.45
C ALA A 241 -9.12 -19.97 -30.93
N VAL A 242 -7.97 -20.29 -30.38
CA VAL A 242 -7.17 -21.49 -30.74
C VAL A 242 -6.76 -22.24 -29.48
N ALA A 243 -6.31 -23.49 -29.64
CA ALA A 243 -5.76 -24.29 -28.55
C ALA A 243 -4.44 -24.93 -29.03
N ILE A 244 -3.36 -24.18 -29.01
CA ILE A 244 -2.06 -24.54 -29.55
C ILE A 244 -1.04 -24.57 -28.40
N GLU A 245 -0.35 -25.71 -28.20
CA GLU A 245 0.66 -25.86 -27.18
C GLU A 245 1.93 -25.06 -27.49
N SER A 246 2.39 -25.17 -28.75
CA SER A 246 3.62 -24.55 -29.22
C SER A 246 3.48 -23.04 -29.40
N GLU A 247 4.26 -22.27 -28.65
CA GLU A 247 4.38 -20.80 -28.79
C GLU A 247 4.72 -20.42 -30.23
N ALA A 248 5.71 -21.09 -30.82
CA ALA A 248 6.18 -20.75 -32.16
C ALA A 248 5.10 -21.00 -33.26
N GLU A 249 4.26 -22.01 -33.07
CA GLU A 249 3.14 -22.26 -34.00
C GLU A 249 2.04 -21.23 -33.88
N TRP A 250 1.75 -20.84 -32.63
CA TRP A 250 0.75 -19.81 -32.37
C TRP A 250 1.19 -18.44 -32.89
N GLN A 251 2.45 -18.04 -32.66
CA GLN A 251 2.99 -16.79 -33.19
C GLN A 251 2.97 -16.74 -34.71
N LYS A 252 3.32 -17.83 -35.42
CA LYS A 252 3.20 -17.92 -36.86
C LYS A 252 1.76 -17.73 -37.34
N LEU A 253 0.78 -18.20 -36.54
CA LEU A 253 -0.64 -18.02 -36.90
C LEU A 253 -1.05 -16.56 -36.79
N ILE A 254 -0.59 -15.87 -35.75
CA ILE A 254 -0.83 -14.44 -35.54
C ILE A 254 -0.20 -13.63 -36.69
N GLU A 255 1.08 -13.86 -37.01
CA GLU A 255 1.79 -13.18 -38.11
C GLU A 255 1.06 -13.39 -39.46
N LYS A 256 0.63 -14.62 -39.73
CA LYS A 256 -0.13 -14.92 -40.94
C LYS A 256 -1.48 -14.20 -40.99
N ALA A 257 -2.15 -14.01 -39.85
CA ALA A 257 -3.42 -13.31 -39.76
C ALA A 257 -3.26 -11.79 -39.96
N GLU A 258 -2.08 -11.23 -39.59
CA GLU A 258 -1.73 -9.83 -39.80
C GLU A 258 -1.26 -9.53 -41.23
N GLY A 259 -1.13 -10.56 -42.10
CA GLY A 259 -0.71 -10.39 -43.48
C GLY A 259 0.79 -10.14 -43.66
N LYS A 260 1.60 -10.53 -42.72
CA LYS A 260 3.07 -10.51 -42.74
C LYS A 260 3.64 -11.83 -43.26
#